data_9ee875e915975c483b3fa5597a8f9b6f
#
_entry.id   9ee875e915975c483b3fa5597a8f9b6f
#
_cell.length_a   1.000
_cell.length_b   1.000
_cell.length_c   1.000
_cell.angle_alpha   90.00
_cell.angle_beta   90.00
_cell.angle_gamma   90.00
#
_symmetry.space_group_name_H-M   'P 1'
#
loop_
_entity.id
_entity.type
_entity.pdbx_description
1 polymer ?
#
loop_
_entity_poly.entity_id
_entity_poly.type
_entity_poly.pdbx_seq_one_letter_code
_entity_poly.pdbx_strand_id
1 'polypeptide(L)'
;MDTRVASKKLGLKERYAAMTRGLGWQTSYQPMDKVFPYDKYEGIKIHDWDKWQDPFRLTMDAYWKYQGEKEKKLYAVIEAFAQNNGQLGVSDARYVNALKLFIQGVTPLEYYAHRGFAHVGRQFTGEGARVAAQMQSIDELRHYQTETHAISHYNKYFNGIHHSNHWYDRVRYLSVPKSFFEDA
;
A
#
# COMPACT_ATOMS: atom_id res chain seq x y z
N MET A 1 -23.28 10.45 43.52
CA MET A 1 -24.01 10.11 42.27
C MET A 1 -23.23 8.99 41.59
N ASP A 2 -23.75 7.80 41.75
CA ASP A 2 -23.10 6.56 41.29
C ASP A 2 -23.56 6.32 39.84
N THR A 3 -22.77 6.75 38.85
CA THR A 3 -23.04 6.50 37.44
C THR A 3 -22.32 5.24 36.99
N ARG A 4 -22.71 4.10 37.54
CA ARG A 4 -22.40 2.82 36.91
C ARG A 4 -23.26 2.67 35.69
N VAL A 5 -22.81 3.28 34.58
CA VAL A 5 -23.29 2.92 33.25
C VAL A 5 -22.92 1.47 33.03
N ALA A 6 -23.91 0.60 32.91
CA ALA A 6 -23.69 -0.79 32.57
C ALA A 6 -22.82 -0.85 31.33
N SER A 7 -21.57 -1.28 31.48
CA SER A 7 -20.60 -1.31 30.40
C SER A 7 -21.07 -2.31 29.35
N LYS A 8 -21.69 -1.84 28.29
CA LYS A 8 -21.95 -2.62 27.09
C LYS A 8 -20.65 -3.33 26.74
N LYS A 9 -20.69 -4.65 26.63
CA LYS A 9 -19.51 -5.45 26.31
C LYS A 9 -19.04 -5.08 24.91
N LEU A 10 -18.10 -4.16 24.81
CA LEU A 10 -17.56 -3.64 23.54
C LEU A 10 -16.76 -4.75 22.84
N GLY A 11 -16.91 -4.86 21.54
CA GLY A 11 -16.06 -5.68 20.68
C GLY A 11 -14.61 -5.15 20.65
N LEU A 12 -13.68 -5.93 20.12
CA LEU A 12 -12.27 -5.55 20.06
C LEU A 12 -12.05 -4.22 19.30
N LYS A 13 -12.72 -4.05 18.17
CA LYS A 13 -12.66 -2.82 17.36
C LYS A 13 -13.18 -1.60 18.13
N GLU A 14 -14.32 -1.75 18.82
CA GLU A 14 -14.91 -0.67 19.62
C GLU A 14 -14.04 -0.30 20.82
N ARG A 15 -13.38 -1.28 21.44
CA ARG A 15 -12.42 -1.02 22.54
C ARG A 15 -11.20 -0.28 22.04
N TYR A 16 -10.66 -0.68 20.88
CA TYR A 16 -9.52 -0.03 20.26
C TYR A 16 -9.85 1.44 19.96
N ALA A 17 -10.98 1.71 19.29
CA ALA A 17 -11.43 3.05 18.99
C ALA A 17 -11.65 3.91 20.24
N ALA A 18 -12.28 3.35 21.26
CA ALA A 18 -12.48 4.05 22.54
C ALA A 18 -11.16 4.39 23.25
N MET A 19 -10.20 3.48 23.20
CA MET A 19 -8.88 3.66 23.80
C MET A 19 -8.08 4.75 23.06
N THR A 20 -8.02 4.69 21.73
CA THR A 20 -7.26 5.65 20.93
C THR A 20 -7.79 7.06 21.02
N ARG A 21 -9.12 7.25 21.06
CA ARG A 21 -9.74 8.55 21.30
C ARG A 21 -9.46 9.11 22.69
N GLY A 22 -9.38 8.24 23.69
CA GLY A 22 -9.14 8.64 25.07
C GLY A 22 -7.70 9.05 25.38
N LEU A 23 -6.75 8.75 24.50
CA LEU A 23 -5.34 9.02 24.78
C LEU A 23 -4.97 10.50 24.81
N GLY A 24 -5.77 11.38 24.19
CA GLY A 24 -5.50 12.83 24.19
C GLY A 24 -4.05 13.17 23.78
N TRP A 25 -3.48 12.37 22.87
CA TRP A 25 -2.07 12.43 22.56
C TRP A 25 -1.71 13.76 21.91
N GLN A 26 -0.68 14.39 22.44
CA GLN A 26 -0.06 15.58 21.86
C GLN A 26 1.42 15.30 21.63
N THR A 27 1.94 15.83 20.53
CA THR A 27 3.36 15.75 20.26
C THR A 27 4.13 16.64 21.25
N SER A 28 5.21 16.12 21.83
CA SER A 28 6.09 16.88 22.73
C SER A 28 7.19 17.65 22.00
N TYR A 29 7.43 17.37 20.73
CA TYR A 29 8.53 17.88 19.93
C TYR A 29 8.13 18.96 18.91
N GLN A 30 6.89 18.99 18.50
CA GLN A 30 6.34 20.01 17.59
C GLN A 30 4.87 20.29 17.88
N PRO A 31 4.36 21.51 17.58
CA PRO A 31 2.94 21.80 17.62
C PRO A 31 2.12 20.87 16.72
N MET A 32 0.94 20.49 17.18
CA MET A 32 0.03 19.57 16.47
C MET A 32 -0.32 20.03 15.04
N ASP A 33 -0.50 21.32 14.84
CA ASP A 33 -0.78 21.91 13.53
C ASP A 33 0.38 21.78 12.52
N LYS A 34 1.61 21.64 13.03
CA LYS A 34 2.78 21.35 12.20
C LYS A 34 2.94 19.85 11.90
N VAL A 35 2.55 19.00 12.83
CA VAL A 35 2.63 17.54 12.67
C VAL A 35 1.50 17.01 11.80
N PHE A 36 0.32 17.63 11.93
CA PHE A 36 -0.89 17.29 11.17
C PHE A 36 -1.43 18.53 10.45
N PRO A 37 -0.73 19.04 9.44
CA PRO A 37 -1.07 20.32 8.81
C PRO A 37 -2.44 20.31 8.12
N TYR A 38 -2.94 19.14 7.75
CA TYR A 38 -4.21 18.95 7.06
C TYR A 38 -5.41 18.70 7.96
N ASP A 39 -5.22 18.57 9.27
CA ASP A 39 -6.30 18.30 10.22
C ASP A 39 -7.39 19.38 10.22
N LYS A 40 -6.98 20.61 9.97
CA LYS A 40 -7.85 21.79 9.89
C LYS A 40 -8.04 22.32 8.46
N TYR A 41 -7.71 21.53 7.45
CA TYR A 41 -7.80 21.98 6.07
C TYR A 41 -9.25 22.02 5.60
N GLU A 42 -9.79 23.24 5.51
CA GLU A 42 -11.21 23.48 5.16
C GLU A 42 -11.58 23.02 3.75
N GLY A 43 -10.62 22.89 2.84
CA GLY A 43 -10.83 22.37 1.48
C GLY A 43 -11.21 20.90 1.44
N ILE A 44 -10.83 20.12 2.45
CA ILE A 44 -11.23 18.73 2.60
C ILE A 44 -12.43 18.66 3.52
N LYS A 45 -13.63 18.67 2.95
CA LYS A 45 -14.89 18.60 3.70
C LYS A 45 -15.17 17.19 4.23
N ILE A 46 -14.31 16.69 5.06
CA ILE A 46 -14.58 15.47 5.82
C ILE A 46 -15.14 15.90 7.16
N HIS A 47 -16.45 15.80 7.29
CA HIS A 47 -17.17 16.38 8.42
C HIS A 47 -17.09 15.55 9.70
N ASP A 48 -16.75 14.27 9.59
CA ASP A 48 -16.76 13.39 10.77
C ASP A 48 -15.93 12.12 10.49
N TRP A 49 -14.64 12.17 10.81
CA TRP A 49 -13.74 11.05 10.71
C TRP A 49 -14.19 9.84 11.55
N ASP A 50 -14.93 10.09 12.61
CA ASP A 50 -15.44 9.05 13.51
C ASP A 50 -16.53 8.19 12.87
N LYS A 51 -17.19 8.70 11.84
CA LYS A 51 -18.18 7.96 11.05
C LYS A 51 -17.54 7.10 9.98
N TRP A 52 -16.28 7.36 9.63
CA TRP A 52 -15.61 6.51 8.68
C TRP A 52 -15.46 5.11 9.25
N GLN A 53 -15.83 4.12 8.47
CA GLN A 53 -15.68 2.72 8.82
C GLN A 53 -15.01 1.99 7.67
N ASP A 54 -14.03 1.15 8.01
CA ASP A 54 -13.46 0.23 7.05
C ASP A 54 -14.58 -0.65 6.45
N PRO A 55 -14.82 -0.60 5.11
CA PRO A 55 -15.89 -1.34 4.46
C PRO A 55 -15.78 -2.85 4.67
N PHE A 56 -14.58 -3.37 4.83
CA PHE A 56 -14.34 -4.80 5.05
C PHE A 56 -14.37 -5.19 6.53
N ARG A 57 -14.30 -4.24 7.43
CA ARG A 57 -14.27 -4.45 8.90
C ARG A 57 -13.27 -5.52 9.33
N LEU A 58 -12.16 -5.62 8.61
CA LEU A 58 -11.13 -6.60 8.87
C LEU A 58 -10.26 -6.16 10.07
N THR A 59 -9.98 -7.11 10.96
CA THR A 59 -8.89 -6.96 11.92
C THR A 59 -7.56 -7.23 11.23
N MET A 60 -6.45 -6.84 11.87
CA MET A 60 -5.09 -7.11 11.36
C MET A 60 -4.89 -8.59 11.03
N ASP A 61 -5.30 -9.49 11.93
CA ASP A 61 -5.16 -10.94 11.73
C ASP A 61 -5.96 -11.43 10.52
N ALA A 62 -7.21 -11.02 10.40
CA ALA A 62 -8.06 -11.38 9.25
C ALA A 62 -7.51 -10.82 7.94
N TYR A 63 -7.00 -9.59 7.96
CA TYR A 63 -6.36 -8.97 6.80
C TYR A 63 -5.12 -9.76 6.34
N TRP A 64 -4.22 -10.10 7.26
CA TRP A 64 -3.01 -10.86 6.93
C TRP A 64 -3.33 -12.25 6.38
N LYS A 65 -4.29 -12.95 6.96
CA LYS A 65 -4.74 -14.25 6.44
C LYS A 65 -5.30 -14.14 5.03
N TYR A 66 -6.15 -13.15 4.81
CA TYR A 66 -6.76 -12.90 3.49
C TYR A 66 -5.69 -12.59 2.42
N GLN A 67 -4.75 -11.72 2.73
CA GLN A 67 -3.68 -11.38 1.81
C GLN A 67 -2.71 -12.56 1.57
N GLY A 68 -2.39 -13.31 2.62
CA GLY A 68 -1.56 -14.50 2.49
C GLY A 68 -2.17 -15.57 1.58
N GLU A 69 -3.50 -15.76 1.61
CA GLU A 69 -4.18 -16.67 0.69
C GLU A 69 -4.17 -16.16 -0.77
N LYS A 70 -4.26 -14.87 -0.99
CA LYS A 70 -4.09 -14.27 -2.32
C LYS A 70 -2.69 -14.49 -2.87
N GLU A 71 -1.66 -14.26 -2.05
CA GLU A 71 -0.27 -14.47 -2.44
C GLU A 71 0.01 -15.91 -2.82
N LYS A 72 -0.43 -16.87 -2.03
CA LYS A 72 -0.29 -18.30 -2.36
C LYS A 72 -0.86 -18.62 -3.75
N LYS A 73 -2.03 -18.08 -4.07
CA LYS A 73 -2.66 -18.28 -5.39
C LYS A 73 -1.84 -17.64 -6.51
N LEU A 74 -1.33 -16.44 -6.28
CA LEU A 74 -0.51 -15.73 -7.26
C LEU A 74 0.80 -16.49 -7.55
N TYR A 75 1.52 -16.90 -6.51
CA TYR A 75 2.74 -17.69 -6.68
C TYR A 75 2.47 -19.05 -7.34
N ALA A 76 1.35 -19.69 -7.01
CA ALA A 76 0.96 -20.95 -7.68
C ALA A 76 0.73 -20.76 -9.19
N VAL A 77 0.19 -19.62 -9.63
CA VAL A 77 0.06 -19.29 -11.06
C VAL A 77 1.43 -19.13 -11.72
N ILE A 78 2.34 -18.40 -11.08
CA ILE A 78 3.72 -18.19 -11.58
C ILE A 78 4.46 -19.53 -11.69
N GLU A 79 4.35 -20.37 -10.67
CA GLU A 79 4.96 -21.71 -10.65
C GLU A 79 4.36 -22.62 -11.74
N ALA A 80 3.04 -22.65 -11.89
CA ALA A 80 2.37 -23.43 -12.94
C ALA A 80 2.80 -22.95 -14.34
N PHE A 81 2.92 -21.65 -14.56
CA PHE A 81 3.44 -21.08 -15.81
C PHE A 81 4.87 -21.58 -16.09
N ALA A 82 5.73 -21.55 -15.09
CA ALA A 82 7.11 -22.04 -15.19
C ALA A 82 7.18 -23.53 -15.47
N GLN A 83 6.41 -24.35 -14.74
CA GLN A 83 6.37 -25.81 -14.89
C GLN A 83 5.86 -26.25 -16.27
N ASN A 84 4.91 -25.52 -16.84
CA ASN A 84 4.37 -25.76 -18.16
C ASN A 84 5.18 -25.11 -19.29
N ASN A 85 6.37 -24.58 -19.02
CA ASN A 85 7.21 -23.87 -19.98
C ASN A 85 6.47 -22.73 -20.71
N GLY A 86 5.57 -22.03 -20.04
CA GLY A 86 4.75 -20.97 -20.62
C GLY A 86 5.55 -19.86 -21.30
N GLN A 87 6.79 -19.62 -20.85
CA GLN A 87 7.73 -18.69 -21.47
C GLN A 87 8.03 -19.05 -22.95
N LEU A 88 7.97 -20.32 -23.34
CA LEU A 88 8.19 -20.74 -24.72
C LEU A 88 7.06 -20.32 -25.66
N GLY A 89 5.87 -20.07 -25.11
CA GLY A 89 4.74 -19.52 -25.87
C GLY A 89 4.86 -18.02 -26.16
N VAL A 90 5.78 -17.31 -25.49
CA VAL A 90 6.01 -15.88 -25.67
C VAL A 90 7.11 -15.69 -26.72
N SER A 91 6.73 -15.73 -27.99
CA SER A 91 7.68 -15.69 -29.11
C SER A 91 7.79 -14.31 -29.80
N ASP A 92 6.85 -13.40 -29.60
CA ASP A 92 6.89 -12.05 -30.22
C ASP A 92 7.86 -11.14 -29.44
N ALA A 93 8.96 -10.80 -30.09
CA ALA A 93 9.99 -9.93 -29.52
C ALA A 93 9.47 -8.52 -29.15
N ARG A 94 8.45 -8.01 -29.85
CA ARG A 94 7.82 -6.72 -29.52
C ARG A 94 7.05 -6.81 -28.22
N TYR A 95 6.33 -7.91 -28.02
CA TYR A 95 5.62 -8.17 -26.75
C TYR A 95 6.60 -8.32 -25.58
N VAL A 96 7.68 -9.08 -25.75
CA VAL A 96 8.72 -9.22 -24.72
C VAL A 96 9.35 -7.89 -24.37
N ASN A 97 9.63 -7.04 -25.35
CA ASN A 97 10.17 -5.70 -25.10
C ASN A 97 9.15 -4.79 -24.38
N ALA A 98 7.88 -4.84 -24.76
CA ALA A 98 6.83 -4.09 -24.07
C ALA A 98 6.68 -4.57 -22.61
N LEU A 99 6.72 -5.88 -22.38
CA LEU A 99 6.67 -6.46 -21.03
C LEU A 99 7.87 -6.01 -20.18
N LYS A 100 9.07 -6.01 -20.75
CA LYS A 100 10.28 -5.49 -20.07
C LYS A 100 10.13 -4.04 -19.64
N LEU A 101 9.67 -3.17 -20.55
CA LEU A 101 9.46 -1.76 -20.26
C LEU A 101 8.40 -1.57 -19.18
N PHE A 102 7.29 -2.31 -19.27
CA PHE A 102 6.19 -2.22 -18.32
C PHE A 102 6.63 -2.63 -16.91
N ILE A 103 7.17 -3.83 -16.75
CA ILE A 103 7.57 -4.37 -15.43
C ILE A 103 8.65 -3.49 -14.79
N GLN A 104 9.67 -3.10 -15.53
CA GLN A 104 10.74 -2.25 -15.01
C GLN A 104 10.29 -0.82 -14.67
N GLY A 105 9.21 -0.35 -15.30
CA GLY A 105 8.64 0.97 -15.03
C GLY A 105 7.69 0.98 -13.86
N VAL A 106 6.87 -0.06 -13.70
CA VAL A 106 5.85 -0.14 -12.64
C VAL A 106 6.47 -0.45 -11.28
N THR A 107 7.44 -1.34 -11.21
CA THR A 107 8.05 -1.75 -9.95
C THR A 107 8.56 -0.58 -9.08
N PRO A 108 9.30 0.42 -9.59
CA PRO A 108 9.63 1.60 -8.80
C PRO A 108 8.42 2.41 -8.36
N LEU A 109 7.35 2.47 -9.17
CA LEU A 109 6.12 3.21 -8.81
C LEU A 109 5.43 2.61 -7.59
N GLU A 110 5.36 1.28 -7.51
CA GLU A 110 4.83 0.56 -6.34
C GLU A 110 5.62 0.91 -5.06
N TYR A 111 6.94 0.98 -5.16
CA TYR A 111 7.77 1.40 -4.04
C TYR A 111 7.53 2.86 -3.62
N TYR A 112 7.35 3.76 -4.58
CA TYR A 112 7.00 5.15 -4.27
C TYR A 112 5.59 5.26 -3.69
N ALA A 113 4.62 4.48 -4.20
CA ALA A 113 3.29 4.40 -3.63
C ALA A 113 3.32 3.93 -2.17
N HIS A 114 4.13 2.91 -1.85
CA HIS A 114 4.41 2.49 -0.48
C HIS A 114 4.84 3.67 0.40
N ARG A 115 5.82 4.45 -0.03
CA ARG A 115 6.31 5.62 0.70
C ARG A 115 5.24 6.70 0.85
N GLY A 116 4.50 6.96 -0.24
CA GLY A 116 3.41 7.93 -0.27
C GLY A 116 2.32 7.59 0.73
N PHE A 117 1.82 6.36 0.75
CA PHE A 117 0.79 5.93 1.70
C PHE A 117 1.29 5.90 3.14
N ALA A 118 2.56 5.58 3.39
CA ALA A 118 3.17 5.70 4.71
C ALA A 118 3.18 7.17 5.20
N HIS A 119 3.48 8.12 4.29
CA HIS A 119 3.43 9.54 4.59
C HIS A 119 2.00 10.01 4.84
N VAL A 120 1.06 9.68 3.97
CA VAL A 120 -0.36 10.00 4.12
C VAL A 120 -0.91 9.48 5.45
N GLY A 121 -0.54 8.27 5.85
CA GLY A 121 -0.92 7.69 7.15
C GLY A 121 -0.43 8.50 8.35
N ARG A 122 0.64 9.27 8.21
CA ARG A 122 1.10 10.20 9.26
C ARG A 122 0.27 11.47 9.34
N GLN A 123 -0.34 11.89 8.23
CA GLN A 123 -1.09 13.15 8.15
C GLN A 123 -2.52 13.03 8.69
N PHE A 124 -3.07 11.83 8.72
CA PHE A 124 -4.41 11.63 9.26
C PHE A 124 -4.42 11.59 10.78
N THR A 125 -5.33 12.33 11.39
CA THR A 125 -5.62 12.27 12.83
C THR A 125 -6.62 11.17 13.15
N GLY A 126 -7.56 10.87 12.21
CA GLY A 126 -8.53 9.80 12.35
C GLY A 126 -7.88 8.42 12.32
N GLU A 127 -8.10 7.63 13.36
CA GLU A 127 -7.47 6.32 13.53
C GLU A 127 -7.80 5.34 12.40
N GLY A 128 -9.05 5.30 11.95
CA GLY A 128 -9.49 4.41 10.89
C GLY A 128 -8.79 4.68 9.56
N ALA A 129 -8.76 5.95 9.14
CA ALA A 129 -8.09 6.36 7.91
C ALA A 129 -6.57 6.15 7.99
N ARG A 130 -5.98 6.39 9.16
CA ARG A 130 -4.56 6.13 9.40
C ARG A 130 -4.22 4.65 9.23
N VAL A 131 -4.99 3.77 9.86
CA VAL A 131 -4.79 2.32 9.73
C VAL A 131 -4.97 1.87 8.28
N ALA A 132 -5.98 2.37 7.57
CA ALA A 132 -6.19 2.06 6.17
C ALA A 132 -5.00 2.46 5.29
N ALA A 133 -4.46 3.68 5.48
CA ALA A 133 -3.28 4.14 4.75
C ALA A 133 -2.03 3.29 5.06
N GLN A 134 -1.86 2.88 6.32
CA GLN A 134 -0.76 1.97 6.71
C GLN A 134 -0.90 0.60 6.02
N MET A 135 -2.11 0.04 5.97
CA MET A 135 -2.36 -1.22 5.26
C MET A 135 -2.08 -1.10 3.77
N GLN A 136 -2.54 -0.01 3.13
CA GLN A 136 -2.26 0.26 1.73
C GLN A 136 -0.76 0.37 1.48
N SER A 137 -0.03 1.08 2.34
CA SER A 137 1.43 1.17 2.26
C SER A 137 2.10 -0.21 2.25
N ILE A 138 1.64 -1.12 3.09
CA ILE A 138 2.17 -2.50 3.14
C ILE A 138 1.77 -3.28 1.88
N ASP A 139 0.56 -3.09 1.35
CA ASP A 139 0.13 -3.74 0.12
C ASP A 139 1.00 -3.32 -1.08
N GLU A 140 1.33 -2.05 -1.21
CA GLU A 140 2.22 -1.57 -2.28
C GLU A 140 3.64 -2.17 -2.13
N LEU A 141 4.13 -2.31 -0.91
CA LEU A 141 5.41 -3.00 -0.68
C LEU A 141 5.36 -4.48 -1.10
N ARG A 142 4.23 -5.13 -0.90
CA ARG A 142 4.02 -6.52 -1.33
C ARG A 142 3.92 -6.63 -2.85
N HIS A 143 3.28 -5.67 -3.52
CA HIS A 143 3.27 -5.57 -4.99
C HIS A 143 4.69 -5.45 -5.53
N TYR A 144 5.47 -4.53 -4.99
CA TYR A 144 6.89 -4.37 -5.32
C TYR A 144 7.68 -5.68 -5.18
N GLN A 145 7.49 -6.42 -4.09
CA GLN A 145 8.15 -7.71 -3.87
C GLN A 145 7.71 -8.75 -4.90
N THR A 146 6.42 -8.83 -5.21
CA THR A 146 5.86 -9.77 -6.19
C THR A 146 6.39 -9.48 -7.59
N GLU A 147 6.44 -8.21 -7.98
CA GLU A 147 6.99 -7.78 -9.27
C GLU A 147 8.49 -8.08 -9.37
N THR A 148 9.24 -7.84 -8.29
CA THR A 148 10.66 -8.20 -8.20
C THR A 148 10.86 -9.71 -8.36
N HIS A 149 9.98 -10.52 -7.78
CA HIS A 149 9.98 -11.97 -7.97
C HIS A 149 9.70 -12.35 -9.43
N ALA A 150 8.71 -11.72 -10.07
CA ALA A 150 8.38 -11.91 -11.48
C ALA A 150 9.57 -11.54 -12.40
N ILE A 151 10.23 -10.41 -12.13
CA ILE A 151 11.44 -10.00 -12.85
C ILE A 151 12.52 -11.07 -12.73
N SER A 152 12.75 -11.60 -11.54
CA SER A 152 13.73 -12.67 -11.29
C SER A 152 13.38 -13.95 -12.05
N HIS A 153 12.07 -14.27 -12.14
CA HIS A 153 11.60 -15.40 -12.93
C HIS A 153 11.82 -15.19 -14.42
N TYR A 154 11.43 -14.05 -14.98
CA TYR A 154 11.59 -13.73 -16.40
C TYR A 154 13.06 -13.66 -16.83
N ASN A 155 13.95 -13.19 -15.98
CA ASN A 155 15.38 -13.12 -16.26
C ASN A 155 16.04 -14.47 -16.47
N LYS A 156 15.38 -15.58 -16.11
CA LYS A 156 15.86 -16.94 -16.46
C LYS A 156 15.70 -17.26 -17.94
N TYR A 157 14.78 -16.59 -18.62
CA TYR A 157 14.39 -16.86 -20.00
C TYR A 157 14.62 -15.70 -20.96
N PHE A 158 14.53 -14.47 -20.46
CA PHE A 158 14.63 -13.25 -21.27
C PHE A 158 15.72 -12.36 -20.70
N ASN A 159 16.73 -12.05 -21.50
CA ASN A 159 17.80 -11.16 -21.09
C ASN A 159 17.32 -9.69 -21.04
N GLY A 160 17.91 -8.91 -20.14
CA GLY A 160 17.78 -7.47 -20.11
C GLY A 160 16.56 -6.93 -19.36
N ILE A 161 16.00 -7.69 -18.43
CA ILE A 161 15.08 -7.17 -17.41
C ILE A 161 15.92 -6.87 -16.16
N HIS A 162 16.07 -5.61 -15.81
CA HIS A 162 16.96 -5.16 -14.75
C HIS A 162 16.19 -4.81 -13.49
N HIS A 163 16.74 -5.14 -12.33
CA HIS A 163 16.31 -4.65 -11.02
C HIS A 163 16.94 -3.28 -10.77
N SER A 164 16.58 -2.28 -11.55
CA SER A 164 17.13 -0.94 -11.40
C SER A 164 16.12 0.13 -11.81
N ASN A 165 16.29 1.32 -11.28
CA ASN A 165 15.47 2.48 -11.62
C ASN A 165 15.82 3.09 -12.99
N HIS A 166 16.73 2.47 -13.74
CA HIS A 166 17.23 3.03 -15.00
C HIS A 166 16.10 3.38 -15.98
N TRP A 167 15.14 2.49 -16.16
CA TRP A 167 14.00 2.74 -17.04
C TRP A 167 13.03 3.76 -16.45
N TYR A 168 12.79 3.71 -15.15
CA TYR A 168 12.01 4.72 -14.44
C TYR A 168 12.57 6.13 -14.65
N ASP A 169 13.87 6.27 -14.60
CA ASP A 169 14.55 7.55 -14.77
C ASP A 169 14.59 8.05 -16.21
N ARG A 170 14.55 7.17 -17.19
CA ARG A 170 14.83 7.51 -18.60
C ARG A 170 13.66 7.35 -19.56
N VAL A 171 12.63 6.62 -19.16
CA VAL A 171 11.48 6.39 -20.04
C VAL A 171 10.48 7.53 -19.92
N ARG A 172 10.28 8.24 -21.04
CA ARG A 172 9.47 9.45 -21.08
C ARG A 172 8.04 9.27 -20.56
N TYR A 173 7.38 8.14 -20.83
CA TYR A 173 6.00 7.92 -20.37
C TYR A 173 5.87 7.80 -18.85
N LEU A 174 6.98 7.56 -18.15
CA LEU A 174 7.02 7.52 -16.68
C LEU A 174 7.36 8.88 -16.06
N SER A 175 7.68 9.90 -16.87
CA SER A 175 8.07 11.21 -16.36
C SER A 175 6.99 11.89 -15.52
N VAL A 176 5.72 11.71 -15.86
CA VAL A 176 4.60 12.29 -15.10
C VAL A 176 4.40 11.59 -13.76
N PRO A 177 4.25 10.26 -13.68
CA PRO A 177 4.20 9.57 -12.40
C PRO A 177 5.44 9.81 -11.54
N LYS A 178 6.63 9.84 -12.16
CA LYS A 178 7.89 10.14 -11.47
C LYS A 178 7.85 11.50 -10.80
N SER A 179 7.54 12.56 -11.56
CA SER A 179 7.42 13.93 -11.03
C SER A 179 6.40 14.00 -9.90
N PHE A 180 5.23 13.36 -10.05
CA PHE A 180 4.23 13.30 -8.99
C PHE A 180 4.78 12.74 -7.67
N PHE A 181 5.55 11.65 -7.71
CA PHE A 181 6.08 11.03 -6.51
C PHE A 181 7.34 11.71 -5.95
N GLU A 182 8.11 12.39 -6.78
CA GLU A 182 9.34 13.07 -6.35
C GLU A 182 9.08 14.48 -5.84
N ASP A 183 8.04 15.14 -6.35
CA ASP A 183 7.71 16.53 -6.01
C ASP A 183 6.63 16.62 -4.89
N ALA A 184 5.99 15.51 -4.52
CA ALA A 184 5.01 15.45 -3.44
C ALA A 184 5.68 15.21 -2.08
#